data_cdbe64b06264c5f57bc781ee288f1682
#
_entry.id   cdbe64b06264c5f57bc781ee288f1682
#
_cell.length_a   1.000
_cell.length_b   1.000
_cell.length_c   1.000
_cell.angle_alpha   90.00
_cell.angle_beta   90.00
_cell.angle_gamma   90.00
#
_symmetry.space_group_name_H-M   'P 1'
#
loop_
_entity.id
_entity.type
_entity.pdbx_description
1 polymer ?
#
loop_
_entity_poly.entity_id
_entity_poly.type
_entity_poly.pdbx_seq_one_letter_code
_entity_poly.pdbx_strand_id
1 'polypeptide(L)'
;MNNNLVVSDNKQVDNIKDAIYEIRGQKVMLDRDLAIIYGVETRILNQAVKRNLDRFPSDFMFQLTKEEWQDIENTSIISSQIVMTSPQRRPKAATPYAFTEHGAVMLAAVLHSPSAVQMSVMVTRAFIAMRQAISTMLSVDLKVEQLSHKVDQLNAYVEEILHDQNDINDQQEQTNNEVALQIEAINDALDQLRDEKAQPRKPIGFKTNK
;
A
#
# COMPACT_ATOMS: atom_id res chain seq x y z
N MET A 1 3.44 27.30 -24.92
CA MET A 1 1.97 27.41 -24.70
C MET A 1 1.25 26.08 -24.38
N ASN A 2 1.94 24.93 -24.26
CA ASN A 2 1.27 23.62 -24.10
C ASN A 2 1.07 23.12 -22.66
N ASN A 3 1.67 23.74 -21.64
CA ASN A 3 1.55 23.23 -20.26
C ASN A 3 0.20 23.48 -19.60
N ASN A 4 -0.50 24.56 -19.93
CA ASN A 4 -1.79 24.88 -19.33
C ASN A 4 -2.94 23.98 -19.82
N LEU A 5 -2.88 23.50 -21.05
CA LEU A 5 -3.88 22.58 -21.62
C LEU A 5 -3.77 21.19 -20.98
N VAL A 6 -2.55 20.69 -20.81
CA VAL A 6 -2.32 19.37 -20.19
C VAL A 6 -2.74 19.35 -18.71
N VAL A 7 -2.54 20.45 -17.98
CA VAL A 7 -2.94 20.56 -16.57
C VAL A 7 -4.47 20.63 -16.43
N SER A 8 -5.17 21.32 -17.36
CA SER A 8 -6.64 21.36 -17.35
C SER A 8 -7.26 20.01 -17.69
N ASP A 9 -6.69 19.29 -18.64
CA ASP A 9 -7.14 17.96 -19.04
C ASP A 9 -6.98 16.94 -17.90
N ASN A 10 -5.86 16.96 -17.18
CA ASN A 10 -5.63 16.06 -16.04
C ASN A 10 -6.64 16.32 -14.91
N LYS A 11 -6.94 17.59 -14.59
CA LYS A 11 -7.92 17.94 -13.57
C LYS A 11 -9.34 17.51 -13.96
N GLN A 12 -9.68 17.58 -15.23
CA GLN A 12 -10.96 17.06 -15.73
C GLN A 12 -11.05 15.55 -15.65
N VAL A 13 -9.97 14.84 -16.01
CA VAL A 13 -9.90 13.38 -15.88
C VAL A 13 -10.03 12.94 -14.42
N ASP A 14 -9.42 13.65 -13.46
CA ASP A 14 -9.53 13.32 -12.04
C ASP A 14 -10.97 13.52 -11.54
N ASN A 15 -11.63 14.61 -11.91
CA ASN A 15 -13.05 14.83 -11.58
C ASN A 15 -13.97 13.73 -12.17
N ILE A 16 -13.64 13.19 -13.34
CA ILE A 16 -14.40 12.11 -13.97
C ILE A 16 -14.15 10.77 -13.24
N LYS A 17 -12.95 10.52 -12.72
CA LYS A 17 -12.65 9.33 -11.93
C LYS A 17 -13.53 9.23 -10.68
N ASP A 18 -13.79 10.37 -10.04
CA ASP A 18 -14.61 10.42 -8.83
C ASP A 18 -16.09 10.05 -9.09
N ALA A 19 -16.52 10.07 -10.36
CA ALA A 19 -17.84 9.63 -10.80
C ALA A 19 -17.89 8.16 -11.25
N ILE A 20 -16.80 7.40 -11.07
CA ILE A 20 -16.74 5.96 -11.38
C ILE A 20 -17.00 5.16 -10.11
N TYR A 21 -18.06 4.39 -10.12
CA TYR A 21 -18.48 3.51 -9.02
C TYR A 21 -18.06 2.06 -9.31
N GLU A 22 -18.00 1.25 -8.28
CA GLU A 22 -17.85 -0.20 -8.40
C GLU A 22 -19.16 -0.89 -8.02
N ILE A 23 -19.80 -1.52 -9.00
CA ILE A 23 -21.09 -2.20 -8.82
C ILE A 23 -21.00 -3.55 -9.51
N ARG A 24 -21.39 -4.62 -8.82
CA ARG A 24 -21.30 -6.01 -9.32
C ARG A 24 -19.89 -6.39 -9.81
N GLY A 25 -18.84 -5.85 -9.15
CA GLY A 25 -17.45 -6.07 -9.57
C GLY A 25 -17.03 -5.38 -10.87
N GLN A 26 -17.86 -4.47 -11.40
CA GLN A 26 -17.58 -3.71 -12.61
C GLN A 26 -17.44 -2.22 -12.29
N LYS A 27 -16.52 -1.53 -12.96
CA LYS A 27 -16.39 -0.08 -12.90
C LYS A 27 -17.41 0.54 -13.83
N VAL A 28 -18.30 1.38 -13.28
CA VAL A 28 -19.42 1.96 -14.00
C VAL A 28 -19.60 3.44 -13.65
N MET A 29 -20.27 4.17 -14.53
CA MET A 29 -20.74 5.53 -14.29
C MET A 29 -22.27 5.57 -14.37
N LEU A 30 -22.88 6.43 -13.56
CA LEU A 30 -24.34 6.57 -13.56
C LEU A 30 -24.82 7.50 -14.67
N ASP A 31 -26.05 7.27 -15.15
CA ASP A 31 -26.68 8.09 -16.20
C ASP A 31 -26.70 9.59 -15.87
N ARG A 32 -26.86 9.96 -14.59
CA ARG A 32 -26.84 11.36 -14.14
C ARG A 32 -25.46 12.00 -14.30
N ASP A 33 -24.40 11.24 -13.96
CA ASP A 33 -23.04 11.74 -13.98
C ASP A 33 -22.56 11.86 -15.43
N LEU A 34 -22.87 10.87 -16.26
CA LEU A 34 -22.62 10.91 -17.70
C LEU A 34 -23.40 12.04 -18.39
N ALA A 35 -24.63 12.31 -17.97
CA ALA A 35 -25.41 13.42 -18.52
C ALA A 35 -24.73 14.79 -18.27
N ILE A 36 -24.18 14.96 -17.06
CA ILE A 36 -23.42 16.18 -16.71
C ILE A 36 -22.15 16.27 -17.56
N ILE A 37 -21.38 15.18 -17.64
CA ILE A 37 -20.13 15.12 -18.41
C ILE A 37 -20.38 15.42 -19.89
N TYR A 38 -21.45 14.88 -20.47
CA TYR A 38 -21.80 15.10 -21.86
C TYR A 38 -22.57 16.41 -22.11
N GLY A 39 -22.89 17.17 -21.05
CA GLY A 39 -23.59 18.44 -21.14
C GLY A 39 -25.04 18.31 -21.64
N VAL A 40 -25.74 17.25 -21.26
CA VAL A 40 -27.13 16.97 -21.64
C VAL A 40 -27.99 16.69 -20.39
N GLU A 41 -29.28 16.83 -20.52
CA GLU A 41 -30.20 16.40 -19.46
C GLU A 41 -30.24 14.87 -19.35
N THR A 42 -30.29 14.32 -18.13
CA THR A 42 -30.42 12.89 -17.89
C THR A 42 -31.62 12.28 -18.62
N ARG A 43 -32.72 13.03 -18.73
CA ARG A 43 -33.91 12.60 -19.46
C ARG A 43 -33.62 12.38 -20.96
N ILE A 44 -32.87 13.32 -21.59
CA ILE A 44 -32.49 13.26 -23.00
C ILE A 44 -31.54 12.08 -23.23
N LEU A 45 -30.53 11.90 -22.34
CA LEU A 45 -29.60 10.76 -22.38
C LEU A 45 -30.39 9.45 -22.34
N ASN A 46 -31.25 9.27 -21.35
CA ASN A 46 -32.03 8.04 -21.18
C ASN A 46 -33.02 7.82 -22.34
N GLN A 47 -33.55 8.87 -22.96
CA GLN A 47 -34.36 8.76 -24.16
C GLN A 47 -33.54 8.28 -25.37
N ALA A 48 -32.33 8.81 -25.54
CA ALA A 48 -31.42 8.40 -26.62
C ALA A 48 -31.03 6.89 -26.45
N VAL A 49 -30.71 6.44 -25.24
CA VAL A 49 -30.48 5.03 -24.92
C VAL A 49 -31.67 4.16 -25.29
N LYS A 50 -32.89 4.54 -24.83
CA LYS A 50 -34.11 3.78 -25.12
C LYS A 50 -34.42 3.64 -26.60
N ARG A 51 -34.04 4.61 -27.42
CA ARG A 51 -34.20 4.55 -28.88
C ARG A 51 -33.15 3.69 -29.57
N ASN A 52 -32.08 3.31 -28.89
CA ASN A 52 -30.96 2.59 -29.43
C ASN A 52 -30.57 1.41 -28.52
N LEU A 53 -31.54 0.71 -27.91
CA LEU A 53 -31.31 -0.37 -26.95
C LEU A 53 -30.43 -1.48 -27.51
N ASP A 54 -30.52 -1.75 -28.81
CA ASP A 54 -29.72 -2.77 -29.49
C ASP A 54 -28.20 -2.53 -29.40
N ARG A 55 -27.81 -1.29 -29.09
CA ARG A 55 -26.40 -0.88 -28.91
C ARG A 55 -25.92 -0.97 -27.46
N PHE A 56 -26.80 -1.30 -26.54
CA PHE A 56 -26.52 -1.35 -25.11
C PHE A 56 -26.86 -2.75 -24.56
N PRO A 57 -26.07 -3.77 -24.89
CA PRO A 57 -26.22 -5.07 -24.26
C PRO A 57 -25.92 -5.01 -22.76
N SER A 58 -26.21 -6.07 -22.03
CA SER A 58 -26.14 -6.13 -20.57
C SER A 58 -24.73 -5.90 -19.99
N ASP A 59 -23.68 -6.12 -20.76
CA ASP A 59 -22.29 -5.82 -20.44
C ASP A 59 -21.88 -4.35 -20.70
N PHE A 60 -22.73 -3.57 -21.40
CA PHE A 60 -22.54 -2.13 -21.62
C PHE A 60 -23.35 -1.30 -20.65
N MET A 61 -24.55 -1.71 -20.31
CA MET A 61 -25.46 -0.98 -19.46
C MET A 61 -26.41 -1.94 -18.69
N PHE A 62 -26.68 -1.61 -17.44
CA PHE A 62 -27.73 -2.26 -16.65
C PHE A 62 -28.44 -1.25 -15.75
N GLN A 63 -29.62 -1.58 -15.31
CA GLN A 63 -30.36 -0.76 -14.36
C GLN A 63 -30.05 -1.26 -12.94
N LEU A 64 -29.84 -0.32 -12.00
CA LEU A 64 -29.59 -0.65 -10.60
C LEU A 64 -30.86 -1.20 -9.93
N THR A 65 -30.66 -2.07 -8.96
CA THR A 65 -31.73 -2.42 -8.01
C THR A 65 -31.94 -1.28 -7.01
N LYS A 66 -33.00 -1.35 -6.23
CA LYS A 66 -33.26 -0.34 -5.19
C LYS A 66 -32.21 -0.40 -4.08
N GLU A 67 -31.79 -1.58 -3.74
CA GLU A 67 -30.77 -1.87 -2.72
C GLU A 67 -29.42 -1.28 -3.16
N GLU A 68 -28.95 -1.60 -4.35
CA GLU A 68 -27.71 -1.06 -4.92
C GLU A 68 -27.70 0.47 -4.98
N TRP A 69 -28.85 1.05 -5.31
CA TRP A 69 -29.01 2.50 -5.33
C TRP A 69 -28.93 3.13 -3.93
N GLN A 70 -29.57 2.50 -2.93
CA GLN A 70 -29.52 2.96 -1.54
C GLN A 70 -28.10 2.89 -0.96
N ASP A 71 -27.34 1.85 -1.28
CA ASP A 71 -25.95 1.71 -0.83
C ASP A 71 -25.07 2.85 -1.38
N ILE A 72 -25.25 3.22 -2.66
CA ILE A 72 -24.53 4.33 -3.25
C ILE A 72 -24.94 5.66 -2.60
N GLU A 73 -26.23 5.89 -2.37
CA GLU A 73 -26.71 7.11 -1.70
C GLU A 73 -26.13 7.23 -0.28
N ASN A 74 -26.12 6.17 0.48
CA ASN A 74 -25.57 6.15 1.83
C ASN A 74 -24.05 6.40 1.83
N THR A 75 -23.29 5.80 0.93
CA THR A 75 -21.85 6.00 0.78
C THR A 75 -21.52 7.42 0.32
N SER A 76 -22.34 7.99 -0.58
CA SER A 76 -22.16 9.35 -1.09
C SER A 76 -22.43 10.42 -0.03
N ILE A 77 -23.32 10.17 0.93
CA ILE A 77 -23.58 11.09 2.06
C ILE A 77 -22.32 11.21 2.97
N ILE A 78 -21.55 10.15 3.11
CA ILE A 78 -20.30 10.14 3.90
C ILE A 78 -19.16 10.86 3.15
N SER A 79 -19.17 10.82 1.84
CA SER A 79 -18.15 11.43 0.96
C SER A 79 -18.47 12.86 0.52
N SER A 80 -19.39 13.55 1.15
CA SER A 80 -20.07 14.78 0.71
C SER A 80 -19.21 16.04 0.54
N GLN A 81 -18.00 15.94 0.00
CA GLN A 81 -17.26 17.11 -0.51
C GLN A 81 -17.29 17.27 -2.05
N ILE A 82 -17.86 16.34 -2.81
CA ILE A 82 -17.89 16.38 -4.28
C ILE A 82 -19.31 16.14 -4.82
N VAL A 83 -20.33 16.62 -4.17
CA VAL A 83 -21.66 16.69 -4.81
C VAL A 83 -21.78 18.02 -5.52
N MET A 84 -21.14 18.13 -6.67
CA MET A 84 -21.53 19.10 -7.68
C MET A 84 -22.82 18.61 -8.34
N THR A 85 -23.95 18.58 -7.63
CA THR A 85 -25.21 18.54 -8.33
C THR A 85 -26.38 18.78 -7.41
N SER A 86 -27.17 19.79 -7.79
CA SER A 86 -28.53 19.97 -7.32
C SER A 86 -29.31 18.65 -7.43
N PRO A 87 -30.11 18.30 -6.41
CA PRO A 87 -30.93 17.10 -6.48
C PRO A 87 -32.02 17.33 -7.56
N GLN A 88 -31.74 16.98 -8.80
CA GLN A 88 -32.79 16.83 -9.78
C GLN A 88 -33.68 15.69 -9.29
N ARG A 89 -34.88 16.04 -8.82
CA ARG A 89 -35.86 15.11 -8.30
C ARG A 89 -36.20 14.07 -9.35
N ARG A 90 -35.53 12.87 -9.22
CA ARG A 90 -36.05 11.66 -9.85
C ARG A 90 -37.36 11.28 -9.18
N PRO A 91 -38.31 10.72 -9.92
CA PRO A 91 -39.40 10.00 -9.28
C PRO A 91 -38.78 8.93 -8.35
N LYS A 92 -39.17 8.90 -7.08
CA LYS A 92 -38.63 7.96 -6.05
C LYS A 92 -38.64 6.48 -6.46
N ALA A 93 -39.32 6.13 -7.55
CA ALA A 93 -39.47 4.74 -8.03
C ALA A 93 -38.48 4.35 -9.14
N ALA A 94 -37.72 5.28 -9.71
CA ALA A 94 -36.83 4.99 -10.85
C ALA A 94 -35.37 4.93 -10.42
N THR A 95 -34.81 3.72 -10.40
CA THR A 95 -33.40 3.51 -10.17
C THR A 95 -32.57 3.93 -11.39
N PRO A 96 -31.30 4.45 -11.20
CA PRO A 96 -30.45 4.89 -12.30
C PRO A 96 -30.00 3.73 -13.20
N TYR A 97 -29.60 4.09 -14.41
CA TYR A 97 -28.79 3.21 -15.27
C TYR A 97 -27.30 3.39 -14.94
N ALA A 98 -26.59 2.26 -14.90
CA ALA A 98 -25.15 2.19 -14.78
C ALA A 98 -24.55 1.79 -16.14
N PHE A 99 -23.52 2.51 -16.57
CA PHE A 99 -22.83 2.29 -17.84
C PHE A 99 -21.39 1.88 -17.56
N THR A 100 -20.95 0.78 -18.17
CA THR A 100 -19.54 0.39 -18.18
C THR A 100 -18.73 1.34 -19.07
N GLU A 101 -17.42 1.18 -19.13
CA GLU A 101 -16.56 1.95 -20.05
C GLU A 101 -17.09 1.88 -21.48
N HIS A 102 -17.45 0.70 -21.97
CA HIS A 102 -17.96 0.49 -23.31
C HIS A 102 -19.31 1.18 -23.52
N GLY A 103 -20.18 1.09 -22.52
CA GLY A 103 -21.49 1.77 -22.54
C GLY A 103 -21.37 3.30 -22.55
N ALA A 104 -20.43 3.85 -21.77
CA ALA A 104 -20.17 5.29 -21.76
C ALA A 104 -19.63 5.78 -23.10
N VAL A 105 -18.72 5.08 -23.73
CA VAL A 105 -18.22 5.41 -25.08
C VAL A 105 -19.33 5.28 -26.14
N MET A 106 -20.17 4.25 -26.05
CA MET A 106 -21.31 4.06 -26.97
C MET A 106 -22.33 5.20 -26.84
N LEU A 107 -22.51 5.74 -25.63
CA LEU A 107 -23.38 6.91 -25.42
C LEU A 107 -22.95 8.12 -26.26
N ALA A 108 -21.66 8.39 -26.38
CA ALA A 108 -21.16 9.51 -27.21
C ALA A 108 -21.55 9.34 -28.68
N ALA A 109 -21.51 8.10 -29.19
CA ALA A 109 -21.93 7.80 -30.55
C ALA A 109 -23.44 7.97 -30.77
N VAL A 110 -24.24 7.76 -29.73
CA VAL A 110 -25.71 7.90 -29.77
C VAL A 110 -26.17 9.36 -29.58
N LEU A 111 -25.46 10.15 -28.78
CA LEU A 111 -25.80 11.54 -28.49
C LEU A 111 -25.51 12.51 -29.66
N HIS A 112 -24.68 12.11 -30.61
CA HIS A 112 -24.37 12.83 -31.86
C HIS A 112 -23.97 14.30 -31.66
N SER A 113 -23.36 14.69 -30.54
CA SER A 113 -22.89 16.04 -30.31
C SER A 113 -21.35 16.11 -30.36
N PRO A 114 -20.79 17.22 -30.92
CA PRO A 114 -19.32 17.38 -30.92
C PRO A 114 -18.71 17.37 -29.53
N SER A 115 -19.41 17.90 -28.52
CA SER A 115 -18.99 17.87 -27.13
C SER A 115 -18.98 16.46 -26.58
N ALA A 116 -19.97 15.62 -26.93
CA ALA A 116 -20.01 14.23 -26.50
C ALA A 116 -18.80 13.41 -27.04
N VAL A 117 -18.37 13.68 -28.27
CA VAL A 117 -17.19 13.03 -28.85
C VAL A 117 -15.93 13.42 -28.07
N GLN A 118 -15.72 14.70 -27.76
CA GLN A 118 -14.57 15.14 -26.96
C GLN A 118 -14.61 14.55 -25.56
N MET A 119 -15.75 14.57 -24.91
CA MET A 119 -15.90 14.04 -23.55
C MET A 119 -15.75 12.51 -23.48
N SER A 120 -16.10 11.77 -24.55
CA SER A 120 -15.87 10.33 -24.58
C SER A 120 -14.39 9.96 -24.48
N VAL A 121 -13.50 10.77 -25.04
CA VAL A 121 -12.05 10.59 -24.88
C VAL A 121 -11.64 10.78 -23.42
N MET A 122 -12.20 11.80 -22.74
CA MET A 122 -11.89 12.03 -21.32
C MET A 122 -12.44 10.93 -20.42
N VAL A 123 -13.66 10.46 -20.67
CA VAL A 123 -14.26 9.33 -19.97
C VAL A 123 -13.40 8.07 -20.15
N THR A 124 -12.99 7.75 -21.37
CA THR A 124 -12.11 6.60 -21.64
C THR A 124 -10.78 6.73 -20.89
N ARG A 125 -10.16 7.91 -20.92
CA ARG A 125 -8.92 8.18 -20.16
C ARG A 125 -9.12 8.00 -18.65
N ALA A 126 -10.26 8.41 -18.10
CA ALA A 126 -10.58 8.24 -16.69
C ALA A 126 -10.70 6.76 -16.31
N PHE A 127 -11.39 5.94 -17.11
CA PHE A 127 -11.47 4.50 -16.89
C PHE A 127 -10.10 3.81 -16.98
N ILE A 128 -9.27 4.18 -17.97
CA ILE A 128 -7.90 3.66 -18.12
C ILE A 128 -7.06 4.03 -16.88
N ALA A 129 -7.10 5.30 -16.46
CA ALA A 129 -6.34 5.77 -15.32
C ALA A 129 -6.78 5.09 -14.01
N MET A 130 -8.10 4.88 -13.83
CA MET A 130 -8.65 4.12 -12.70
C MET A 130 -8.14 2.69 -12.68
N ARG A 131 -8.15 2.01 -13.83
CA ARG A 131 -7.64 0.64 -13.97
C ARG A 131 -6.15 0.54 -13.67
N GLN A 132 -5.36 1.51 -14.12
CA GLN A 132 -3.93 1.59 -13.82
C GLN A 132 -3.68 1.81 -12.33
N ALA A 133 -4.45 2.69 -11.68
CA ALA A 133 -4.34 2.92 -10.25
C ALA A 133 -4.60 1.64 -9.42
N ILE A 134 -5.64 0.88 -9.77
CA ILE A 134 -5.94 -0.41 -9.12
C ILE A 134 -4.81 -1.42 -9.32
N SER A 135 -4.30 -1.55 -10.55
CA SER A 135 -3.17 -2.44 -10.85
C SER A 135 -1.92 -2.07 -10.06
N THR A 136 -1.67 -0.77 -9.88
CA THR A 136 -0.55 -0.28 -9.07
C THR A 136 -0.75 -0.59 -7.58
N MET A 137 -1.94 -0.40 -7.04
CA MET A 137 -2.28 -0.75 -5.65
C MET A 137 -2.03 -2.23 -5.38
N LEU A 138 -2.54 -3.13 -6.21
CA LEU A 138 -2.32 -4.57 -6.08
C LEU A 138 -0.83 -4.93 -6.10
N SER A 139 -0.03 -4.26 -6.94
CA SER A 139 1.41 -4.48 -7.00
C SER A 139 2.15 -3.97 -5.75
N VAL A 140 1.64 -2.92 -5.11
CA VAL A 140 2.17 -2.39 -3.85
C VAL A 140 1.86 -3.35 -2.70
N ASP A 141 0.63 -3.86 -2.61
CA ASP A 141 0.23 -4.81 -1.57
C ASP A 141 1.12 -6.08 -1.60
N LEU A 142 1.36 -6.64 -2.78
CA LEU A 142 2.28 -7.78 -2.94
C LEU A 142 3.72 -7.45 -2.50
N LYS A 143 4.21 -6.23 -2.76
CA LYS A 143 5.54 -5.79 -2.32
C LYS A 143 5.61 -5.58 -0.82
N VAL A 144 4.54 -5.07 -0.21
CA VAL A 144 4.43 -4.93 1.25
C VAL A 144 4.48 -6.29 1.92
N GLU A 145 3.76 -7.28 1.42
CA GLU A 145 3.77 -8.65 1.94
C GLU A 145 5.16 -9.29 1.82
N GLN A 146 5.82 -9.15 0.66
CA GLN A 146 7.20 -9.61 0.47
C GLN A 146 8.20 -8.93 1.42
N LEU A 147 8.00 -7.62 1.68
CA LEU A 147 8.85 -6.87 2.59
C LEU A 147 8.64 -7.30 4.04
N SER A 148 7.40 -7.53 4.46
CA SER A 148 7.08 -8.08 5.79
C SER A 148 7.77 -9.41 6.02
N HIS A 149 7.69 -10.33 5.06
CA HIS A 149 8.37 -11.63 5.15
C HIS A 149 9.91 -11.48 5.28
N LYS A 150 10.51 -10.53 4.55
CA LYS A 150 11.96 -10.27 4.70
C LYS A 150 12.33 -9.68 6.06
N VAL A 151 11.46 -8.83 6.62
CA VAL A 151 11.66 -8.30 7.97
C VAL A 151 11.60 -9.42 9.01
N ASP A 152 10.66 -10.35 8.89
CA ASP A 152 10.55 -11.49 9.79
C ASP A 152 11.79 -12.41 9.70
N GLN A 153 12.30 -12.65 8.50
CA GLN A 153 13.55 -13.39 8.31
C GLN A 153 14.75 -12.67 8.94
N LEU A 154 14.86 -11.36 8.78
CA LEU A 154 15.93 -10.57 9.39
C LEU A 154 15.85 -10.59 10.92
N ASN A 155 14.67 -10.50 11.49
CA ASN A 155 14.47 -10.59 12.93
C ASN A 155 14.94 -11.96 13.47
N ALA A 156 14.58 -13.05 12.80
CA ALA A 156 15.04 -14.37 13.17
C ALA A 156 16.60 -14.49 13.09
N TYR A 157 17.20 -13.90 12.07
CA TYR A 157 18.67 -13.85 11.94
C TYR A 157 19.34 -13.05 13.06
N VAL A 158 18.72 -11.93 13.45
CA VAL A 158 19.23 -11.11 14.56
C VAL A 158 19.14 -11.86 15.89
N GLU A 159 18.06 -12.59 16.14
CA GLU A 159 17.91 -13.41 17.33
C GLU A 159 18.98 -14.53 17.40
N GLU A 160 19.27 -15.18 16.27
CA GLU A 160 20.33 -16.20 16.18
C GLU A 160 21.71 -15.59 16.50
N ILE A 161 22.04 -14.42 15.90
CA ILE A 161 23.31 -13.72 16.17
C ILE A 161 23.43 -13.30 17.65
N LEU A 162 22.34 -12.84 18.27
CA LEU A 162 22.35 -12.47 19.68
C LEU A 162 22.56 -13.68 20.58
N HIS A 163 22.01 -14.84 20.23
CA HIS A 163 22.26 -16.09 20.95
C HIS A 163 23.73 -16.51 20.86
N ASP A 164 24.29 -16.52 19.64
CA ASP A 164 25.70 -16.86 19.42
C ASP A 164 26.65 -15.91 20.18
N GLN A 165 26.31 -14.63 20.24
CA GLN A 165 27.08 -13.62 20.95
C GLN A 165 27.07 -13.82 22.46
N ASN A 166 25.94 -14.27 23.04
CA ASN A 166 25.86 -14.64 24.43
C ASN A 166 26.73 -15.87 24.75
N ASP A 167 26.69 -16.90 23.92
CA ASP A 167 27.53 -18.09 24.07
C ASP A 167 29.04 -17.74 24.01
N ILE A 168 29.44 -16.83 23.12
CA ILE A 168 30.83 -16.33 23.03
C ILE A 168 31.20 -15.56 24.30
N ASN A 169 30.33 -14.72 24.81
CA ASN A 169 30.58 -13.98 26.05
C ASN A 169 30.77 -14.90 27.26
N ASP A 170 29.92 -15.92 27.36
CA ASP A 170 30.05 -16.94 28.46
C ASP A 170 31.34 -17.71 28.38
N GLN A 171 31.77 -18.13 27.19
CA GLN A 171 33.07 -18.77 26.98
C GLN A 171 34.25 -17.85 27.33
N GLN A 172 34.14 -16.57 26.98
CA GLN A 172 35.16 -15.57 27.26
C GLN A 172 35.30 -15.31 28.78
N GLU A 173 34.17 -15.29 29.50
CA GLU A 173 34.15 -15.15 30.95
C GLU A 173 34.80 -16.38 31.63
N GLN A 174 34.48 -17.59 31.17
CA GLN A 174 35.12 -18.81 31.65
C GLN A 174 36.64 -18.77 31.43
N THR A 175 37.07 -18.41 30.21
CA THR A 175 38.50 -18.33 29.90
C THR A 175 39.20 -17.25 30.74
N ASN A 176 38.59 -16.12 30.95
CA ASN A 176 39.14 -15.06 31.82
C ASN A 176 39.30 -15.53 33.26
N ASN A 177 38.32 -16.28 33.78
CA ASN A 177 38.38 -16.83 35.14
C ASN A 177 39.50 -17.88 35.28
N GLU A 178 39.68 -18.76 34.28
CA GLU A 178 40.80 -19.74 34.26
C GLU A 178 42.15 -19.03 34.23
N VAL A 179 42.31 -17.99 33.40
CA VAL A 179 43.55 -17.19 33.31
C VAL A 179 43.80 -16.47 34.64
N ALA A 180 42.79 -15.92 35.28
CA ALA A 180 42.95 -15.29 36.60
C ALA A 180 43.47 -16.26 37.67
N LEU A 181 42.93 -17.47 37.71
CA LEU A 181 43.39 -18.54 38.62
C LEU A 181 44.85 -18.97 38.35
N GLN A 182 45.25 -19.07 37.07
CA GLN A 182 46.62 -19.36 36.69
C GLN A 182 47.59 -18.25 37.10
N ILE A 183 47.18 -16.98 36.92
CA ILE A 183 48.00 -15.82 37.37
C ILE A 183 48.17 -15.81 38.88
N GLU A 184 47.13 -16.11 39.65
CA GLU A 184 47.19 -16.22 41.10
C GLU A 184 48.17 -17.34 41.54
N ALA A 185 48.06 -18.54 40.96
CA ALA A 185 48.98 -19.64 41.22
C ALA A 185 50.46 -19.31 40.87
N ILE A 186 50.71 -18.59 39.78
CA ILE A 186 52.05 -18.13 39.40
C ILE A 186 52.58 -17.11 40.44
N ASN A 187 51.75 -16.18 40.88
CA ASN A 187 52.13 -15.18 41.88
C ASN A 187 52.49 -15.87 43.21
N ASP A 188 51.67 -16.83 43.67
CA ASP A 188 51.96 -17.60 44.87
C ASP A 188 53.29 -18.36 44.77
N ALA A 189 53.58 -18.99 43.62
CA ALA A 189 54.86 -19.68 43.38
C ALA A 189 56.04 -18.70 43.35
N LEU A 190 55.86 -17.50 42.81
CA LEU A 190 56.90 -16.45 42.82
C LEU A 190 57.18 -15.95 44.25
N ASP A 191 56.15 -15.79 45.07
CA ASP A 191 56.30 -15.34 46.44
C ASP A 191 57.02 -16.43 47.28
N GLN A 192 56.70 -17.73 47.11
CA GLN A 192 57.43 -18.85 47.74
C GLN A 192 58.93 -18.87 47.37
N LEU A 193 59.27 -18.66 46.09
CA LEU A 193 60.65 -18.57 45.62
C LEU A 193 61.38 -17.35 46.16
N ARG A 194 60.70 -16.25 46.41
CA ARG A 194 61.25 -15.04 47.07
C ARG A 194 61.59 -15.36 48.52
N ASP A 195 60.69 -15.99 49.25
CA ASP A 195 60.87 -16.33 50.63
C ASP A 195 62.02 -17.41 50.85
N GLU A 196 62.13 -18.38 49.94
CA GLU A 196 63.29 -19.31 49.94
C GLU A 196 64.63 -18.59 49.71
N LYS A 197 64.67 -17.60 48.81
CA LYS A 197 65.91 -16.78 48.60
C LYS A 197 66.19 -15.82 49.72
N ALA A 198 65.20 -15.41 50.53
CA ALA A 198 65.38 -14.51 51.68
C ALA A 198 65.92 -15.27 52.94
N GLN A 199 65.84 -16.63 52.94
CA GLN A 199 66.47 -17.41 54.05
C GLN A 199 67.97 -17.20 54.09
N PRO A 200 68.50 -16.81 55.24
CA PRO A 200 69.97 -16.63 55.40
C PRO A 200 70.68 -17.91 55.11
N ARG A 201 71.63 -17.90 54.17
CA ARG A 201 72.50 -19.06 53.87
C ARG A 201 73.19 -19.53 55.12
N LYS A 202 73.06 -20.81 55.48
CA LYS A 202 73.80 -21.41 56.60
C LYS A 202 75.26 -21.09 56.41
N PRO A 203 75.95 -20.55 57.47
CA PRO A 203 77.40 -20.26 57.39
C PRO A 203 78.18 -21.56 57.15
N ILE A 204 78.96 -21.58 56.08
CA ILE A 204 79.93 -22.65 55.81
C ILE A 204 81.14 -22.41 56.72
N GLY A 205 81.07 -22.88 57.93
CA GLY A 205 82.19 -22.75 58.90
C GLY A 205 83.13 -23.92 58.78
N PHE A 206 84.37 -23.64 58.37
CA PHE A 206 85.50 -24.55 58.63
C PHE A 206 85.76 -24.66 60.15
N LYS A 207 85.53 -25.81 60.72
CA LYS A 207 86.02 -26.09 62.11
C LYS A 207 87.52 -26.08 62.11
N THR A 208 88.17 -25.04 62.59
CA THR A 208 89.57 -25.05 62.95
C THR A 208 89.71 -25.80 64.29
N ASN A 209 90.21 -27.00 64.29
CA ASN A 209 90.65 -27.69 65.49
C ASN A 209 91.91 -26.99 66.04
N LYS A 210 91.85 -26.57 67.30
CA LYS A 210 92.97 -26.40 68.20
C LYS A 210 92.86 -27.40 69.30
#